data_dfcee0d234e66e0250ceb4c6d8271683
#
_entry.id   dfcee0d234e66e0250ceb4c6d8271683
#
_cell.length_a   1.000
_cell.length_b   1.000
_cell.length_c   1.000
_cell.angle_alpha   90.00
_cell.angle_beta   90.00
_cell.angle_gamma   90.00
#
_symmetry.space_group_name_H-M   'P 1'
#
loop_
_entity.id
_entity.type
_entity.pdbx_description
1 polymer ?
#
loop_
_entity_poly.entity_id
_entity_poly.type
_entity_poly.pdbx_seq_one_letter_code
_entity_poly.pdbx_strand_id
1 'polypeptide(L)'
;YKTLEDLKKDILNNLNTAKDKKIADIKSNSLLTQLIEKYPFEIPESMLQAELNGRWQMMAQQFQTTPEDLERMIKASGQSKEDMLKTWTGDAEKMLKSRIIVDTLIRDRNIAVTPEEIEEEYKKIADGNGITVEEVKKHYADPRSKEYLIDDAKEQKLYKGIFEEIK
;
A
#
# COMPACT_ATOMS: atom_id res chain seq x y z
N TYR A 1 -2.99 -21.40 -23.24
CA TYR A 1 -1.78 -21.28 -24.09
C TYR A 1 -1.92 -22.24 -25.26
N LYS A 2 -1.58 -21.77 -26.49
CA LYS A 2 -1.65 -22.58 -27.67
C LYS A 2 -0.34 -23.33 -27.94
N THR A 3 0.77 -22.78 -27.51
CA THR A 3 2.10 -23.37 -27.67
C THR A 3 2.94 -23.25 -26.38
N LEU A 4 3.99 -24.08 -26.29
CA LEU A 4 4.98 -24.00 -25.23
C LEU A 4 5.71 -22.64 -25.23
N GLU A 5 5.85 -22.05 -26.41
CA GLU A 5 6.49 -20.76 -26.60
C GLU A 5 5.65 -19.62 -26.04
N ASP A 6 4.32 -19.67 -26.23
CA ASP A 6 3.38 -18.72 -25.61
C ASP A 6 3.45 -18.78 -24.08
N LEU A 7 3.48 -19.99 -23.51
CA LEU A 7 3.62 -20.18 -22.08
C LEU A 7 4.94 -19.61 -21.54
N LYS A 8 6.07 -19.88 -22.21
CA LYS A 8 7.37 -19.33 -21.81
C LYS A 8 7.39 -17.81 -21.86
N LYS A 9 6.82 -17.21 -22.90
CA LYS A 9 6.74 -15.77 -23.07
C LYS A 9 5.91 -15.12 -21.96
N ASP A 10 4.78 -15.73 -21.63
CA ASP A 10 3.92 -15.24 -20.56
C ASP A 10 4.60 -15.32 -19.18
N ILE A 11 5.23 -16.47 -18.88
CA ILE A 11 6.01 -16.63 -17.64
C ILE A 11 7.13 -15.57 -17.57
N LEU A 12 7.84 -15.33 -18.67
CA LEU A 12 8.91 -14.33 -18.70
C LEU A 12 8.37 -12.92 -18.49
N ASN A 13 7.25 -12.57 -19.09
CA ASN A 13 6.59 -11.29 -18.89
C ASN A 13 6.15 -11.12 -17.41
N ASN A 14 5.54 -12.13 -16.83
CA ASN A 14 5.10 -12.10 -15.43
C ASN A 14 6.28 -11.95 -14.46
N LEU A 15 7.38 -12.68 -14.72
CA LEU A 15 8.61 -12.56 -13.93
C LEU A 15 9.25 -11.17 -14.05
N ASN A 16 9.29 -10.60 -15.26
CA ASN A 16 9.80 -9.25 -15.47
C ASN A 16 8.93 -8.21 -14.77
N THR A 17 7.60 -8.29 -14.89
CA THR A 17 6.67 -7.40 -14.20
C THR A 17 6.84 -7.50 -12.68
N ALA A 18 6.92 -8.69 -12.13
CA ALA A 18 7.15 -8.90 -10.70
C ALA A 18 8.49 -8.35 -10.23
N LYS A 19 9.56 -8.54 -11.04
CA LYS A 19 10.89 -7.98 -10.78
C LYS A 19 10.84 -6.44 -10.77
N ASP A 20 10.23 -5.84 -11.77
CA ASP A 20 10.20 -4.38 -11.92
C ASP A 20 9.37 -3.75 -10.78
N LYS A 21 8.26 -4.37 -10.40
CA LYS A 21 7.48 -3.98 -9.20
C LYS A 21 8.34 -4.05 -7.94
N LYS A 22 9.02 -5.16 -7.71
CA LYS A 22 9.89 -5.33 -6.53
C LYS A 22 11.03 -4.31 -6.48
N ILE A 23 11.60 -3.96 -7.64
CA ILE A 23 12.63 -2.91 -7.72
C ILE A 23 12.04 -1.54 -7.38
N ALA A 24 10.85 -1.23 -7.89
CA ALA A 24 10.14 0.01 -7.57
C ALA A 24 9.84 0.11 -6.07
N ASP A 25 9.32 -0.96 -5.46
CA ASP A 25 9.01 -1.02 -4.02
C ASP A 25 10.28 -0.82 -3.17
N ILE A 26 11.39 -1.46 -3.53
CA ILE A 26 12.67 -1.29 -2.82
C ILE A 26 13.17 0.15 -2.92
N LYS A 27 13.11 0.75 -4.10
CA LYS A 27 13.53 2.15 -4.32
C LYS A 27 12.67 3.12 -3.53
N SER A 28 11.35 2.97 -3.57
CA SER A 28 10.41 3.82 -2.85
C SER A 28 10.61 3.71 -1.33
N ASN A 29 10.74 2.50 -0.81
CA ASN A 29 10.99 2.27 0.61
C ASN A 29 12.35 2.83 1.06
N SER A 30 13.40 2.71 0.23
CA SER A 30 14.72 3.29 0.52
C SER A 30 14.66 4.81 0.54
N LEU A 31 13.99 5.42 -0.43
CA LEU A 31 13.79 6.86 -0.50
C LEU A 31 13.07 7.39 0.75
N LEU A 32 11.93 6.77 1.10
CA LEU A 32 11.16 7.16 2.29
C LEU A 32 11.96 7.01 3.58
N THR A 33 12.72 5.92 3.72
CA THR A 33 13.59 5.72 4.88
C THR A 33 14.62 6.83 5.01
N GLN A 34 15.30 7.19 3.92
CA GLN A 34 16.27 8.28 3.90
C GLN A 34 15.62 9.64 4.19
N LEU A 35 14.40 9.89 3.68
CA LEU A 35 13.69 11.13 3.96
C LEU A 35 13.28 11.24 5.44
N ILE A 36 12.80 10.16 6.05
CA ILE A 36 12.46 10.12 7.48
C ILE A 36 13.69 10.37 8.36
N GLU A 37 14.84 9.78 8.01
CA GLU A 37 16.09 9.97 8.73
C GLU A 37 16.65 11.41 8.59
N LYS A 38 16.57 11.96 7.38
CA LYS A 38 17.11 13.29 7.08
C LYS A 38 16.24 14.42 7.61
N TYR A 39 14.94 14.21 7.65
CA TYR A 39 13.94 15.20 8.08
C TYR A 39 13.05 14.63 9.20
N PRO A 40 13.62 14.47 10.42
CA PRO A 40 12.86 13.90 11.52
C PRO A 40 11.72 14.83 11.94
N PHE A 41 10.55 14.25 12.18
CA PHE A 41 9.39 14.92 12.76
C PHE A 41 8.62 13.95 13.66
N GLU A 42 7.86 14.50 14.58
CA GLU A 42 7.07 13.72 15.53
C GLU A 42 5.67 13.43 14.98
N ILE A 43 5.18 12.24 15.27
CA ILE A 43 3.79 11.87 15.00
C ILE A 43 2.96 12.18 16.26
N PRO A 44 1.81 12.85 16.12
CA PRO A 44 0.91 13.03 17.24
C PRO A 44 0.49 11.68 17.83
N GLU A 45 0.53 11.59 19.16
CA GLU A 45 0.19 10.36 19.89
C GLU A 45 -1.20 9.82 19.50
N SER A 46 -2.16 10.73 19.28
CA SER A 46 -3.51 10.36 18.82
C SER A 46 -3.54 9.64 17.48
N MET A 47 -2.66 10.02 16.54
CA MET A 47 -2.56 9.34 15.26
C MET A 47 -1.93 7.95 15.41
N LEU A 48 -0.88 7.83 16.21
CA LEU A 48 -0.23 6.58 16.50
C LEU A 48 -1.20 5.59 17.18
N GLN A 49 -1.94 6.04 18.18
CA GLN A 49 -2.92 5.23 18.88
C GLN A 49 -4.09 4.81 17.96
N ALA A 50 -4.54 5.68 17.08
CA ALA A 50 -5.56 5.34 16.08
C ALA A 50 -5.08 4.22 15.13
N GLU A 51 -3.84 4.34 14.65
CA GLU A 51 -3.21 3.33 13.78
C GLU A 51 -3.05 1.98 14.50
N LEU A 52 -2.53 1.97 15.71
CA LEU A 52 -2.35 0.76 16.52
C LEU A 52 -3.68 0.08 16.83
N ASN A 53 -4.72 0.86 17.17
CA ASN A 53 -6.06 0.33 17.39
C ASN A 53 -6.67 -0.22 16.10
N GLY A 54 -6.45 0.43 14.95
CA GLY A 54 -6.87 -0.08 13.65
C GLY A 54 -6.23 -1.44 13.34
N ARG A 55 -4.93 -1.59 13.56
CA ARG A 55 -4.22 -2.87 13.39
C ARG A 55 -4.77 -3.95 14.31
N TRP A 56 -5.08 -3.59 15.56
CA TRP A 56 -5.69 -4.53 16.51
C TRP A 56 -7.06 -5.03 16.03
N GLN A 57 -7.90 -4.12 15.52
CA GLN A 57 -9.20 -4.48 14.95
C GLN A 57 -9.06 -5.38 13.72
N MET A 58 -8.13 -5.04 12.81
CA MET A 58 -7.85 -5.87 11.62
C MET A 58 -7.39 -7.27 12.02
N MET A 59 -6.54 -7.39 13.04
CA MET A 59 -6.10 -8.68 13.56
C MET A 59 -7.28 -9.49 14.11
N ALA A 60 -8.18 -8.87 14.87
CA ALA A 60 -9.38 -9.53 15.37
C ALA A 60 -10.26 -10.04 14.21
N GLN A 61 -10.45 -9.24 13.18
CA GLN A 61 -11.20 -9.65 11.97
C GLN A 61 -10.53 -10.82 11.25
N GLN A 62 -9.21 -10.80 11.12
CA GLN A 62 -8.44 -11.89 10.49
C GLN A 62 -8.60 -13.22 11.25
N PHE A 63 -8.69 -13.16 12.58
CA PHE A 63 -8.98 -14.32 13.43
C PHE A 63 -10.49 -14.62 13.58
N GLN A 64 -11.34 -13.89 12.84
CA GLN A 64 -12.82 -14.02 12.87
C GLN A 64 -13.36 -13.93 14.31
N THR A 65 -12.81 -13.01 15.09
CA THR A 65 -13.16 -12.80 16.51
C THR A 65 -13.39 -11.31 16.81
N THR A 66 -13.86 -11.03 18.04
CA THR A 66 -13.96 -9.64 18.50
C THR A 66 -12.63 -9.14 19.06
N PRO A 67 -12.36 -7.82 19.11
CA PRO A 67 -11.15 -7.27 19.75
C PRO A 67 -11.00 -7.70 21.22
N GLU A 68 -12.11 -7.85 21.95
CA GLU A 68 -12.15 -8.26 23.35
C GLU A 68 -11.81 -9.75 23.52
N ASP A 69 -12.31 -10.60 22.63
CA ASP A 69 -12.01 -12.03 22.64
C ASP A 69 -10.57 -12.29 22.20
N LEU A 70 -10.07 -11.54 21.21
CA LEU A 70 -8.67 -11.58 20.83
C LEU A 70 -7.77 -11.25 22.03
N GLU A 71 -8.11 -10.21 22.80
CA GLU A 71 -7.34 -9.83 23.98
C GLU A 71 -7.32 -10.94 25.03
N ARG A 72 -8.48 -11.63 25.25
CA ARG A 72 -8.55 -12.81 26.14
C ARG A 72 -7.68 -13.96 25.64
N MET A 73 -7.68 -14.24 24.34
CA MET A 73 -6.85 -15.28 23.73
C MET A 73 -5.36 -14.99 23.89
N ILE A 74 -4.94 -13.75 23.64
CA ILE A 74 -3.55 -13.32 23.78
C ILE A 74 -3.11 -13.40 25.25
N LYS A 75 -3.97 -12.95 26.16
CA LYS A 75 -3.70 -13.04 27.61
C LYS A 75 -3.57 -14.49 28.09
N ALA A 76 -4.36 -15.41 27.54
CA ALA A 76 -4.25 -16.84 27.85
C ALA A 76 -2.93 -17.45 27.36
N SER A 77 -2.28 -16.88 26.34
CA SER A 77 -0.94 -17.27 25.86
C SER A 77 0.21 -16.63 26.65
N GLY A 78 -0.08 -15.85 27.70
CA GLY A 78 0.92 -15.19 28.53
C GLY A 78 1.45 -13.87 27.98
N GLN A 79 0.81 -13.29 26.97
CA GLN A 79 1.14 -11.99 26.41
C GLN A 79 0.04 -10.97 26.77
N SER A 80 0.36 -9.66 26.64
CA SER A 80 -0.63 -8.61 26.81
C SER A 80 -0.87 -7.87 25.49
N LYS A 81 -2.03 -7.23 25.34
CA LYS A 81 -2.31 -6.34 24.23
C LYS A 81 -1.27 -5.22 24.15
N GLU A 82 -0.93 -4.65 25.29
CA GLU A 82 0.06 -3.56 25.41
C GLU A 82 1.43 -3.98 24.89
N ASP A 83 1.88 -5.18 25.20
CA ASP A 83 3.17 -5.70 24.71
C ASP A 83 3.15 -5.89 23.18
N MET A 84 2.04 -6.39 22.64
CA MET A 84 1.88 -6.49 21.20
C MET A 84 1.87 -5.13 20.51
N LEU A 85 1.11 -4.16 21.04
CA LEU A 85 1.07 -2.80 20.49
C LEU A 85 2.46 -2.14 20.54
N LYS A 86 3.24 -2.34 21.61
CA LYS A 86 4.62 -1.89 21.69
C LYS A 86 5.50 -2.44 20.57
N THR A 87 5.36 -3.71 20.23
CA THR A 87 6.13 -4.29 19.11
C THR A 87 5.78 -3.67 17.75
N TRP A 88 4.55 -3.18 17.60
CA TRP A 88 4.08 -2.55 16.36
C TRP A 88 4.36 -1.06 16.27
N THR A 89 4.69 -0.41 17.39
CA THR A 89 4.85 1.06 17.48
C THR A 89 5.85 1.58 16.44
N GLY A 90 7.04 0.98 16.37
CA GLY A 90 8.09 1.43 15.44
C GLY A 90 7.67 1.35 13.97
N ASP A 91 7.02 0.26 13.58
CA ASP A 91 6.52 0.09 12.22
C ASP A 91 5.32 1.01 11.93
N ALA A 92 4.45 1.22 12.92
CA ALA A 92 3.32 2.13 12.81
C ALA A 92 3.80 3.59 12.63
N GLU A 93 4.76 4.03 13.42
CA GLU A 93 5.36 5.36 13.27
C GLU A 93 6.01 5.54 11.89
N LYS A 94 6.82 4.56 11.46
CA LYS A 94 7.46 4.60 10.14
C LYS A 94 6.43 4.69 9.02
N MET A 95 5.36 3.90 9.09
CA MET A 95 4.29 3.92 8.10
C MET A 95 3.55 5.27 8.08
N LEU A 96 3.19 5.82 9.25
CA LEU A 96 2.55 7.12 9.34
C LEU A 96 3.44 8.24 8.80
N LYS A 97 4.75 8.23 9.13
CA LYS A 97 5.73 9.18 8.60
C LYS A 97 5.83 9.09 7.07
N SER A 98 5.92 7.88 6.54
CA SER A 98 5.95 7.64 5.09
C SER A 98 4.72 8.22 4.40
N ARG A 99 3.53 7.95 4.95
CA ARG A 99 2.26 8.45 4.41
C ARG A 99 2.20 9.98 4.41
N ILE A 100 2.57 10.62 5.51
CA ILE A 100 2.60 12.09 5.60
C ILE A 100 3.56 12.69 4.57
N ILE A 101 4.74 12.09 4.37
CA ILE A 101 5.72 12.53 3.37
C ILE A 101 5.12 12.41 1.97
N VAL A 102 4.54 11.26 1.64
CA VAL A 102 3.93 11.01 0.32
C VAL A 102 2.80 11.99 0.05
N ASP A 103 1.85 12.14 0.97
CA ASP A 103 0.72 13.06 0.86
C ASP A 103 1.20 14.52 0.67
N THR A 104 2.24 14.90 1.40
CA THR A 104 2.84 16.25 1.29
C THR A 104 3.47 16.46 -0.08
N LEU A 105 4.26 15.50 -0.57
CA LEU A 105 4.91 15.58 -1.88
C LEU A 105 3.88 15.58 -3.03
N ILE A 106 2.82 14.78 -2.94
CA ILE A 106 1.72 14.77 -3.92
C ILE A 106 1.08 16.16 -4.00
N ARG A 107 0.78 16.76 -2.85
CA ARG A 107 0.18 18.08 -2.75
C ARG A 107 1.11 19.17 -3.27
N ASP A 108 2.35 19.20 -2.81
CA ASP A 108 3.31 20.27 -3.15
C ASP A 108 3.73 20.23 -4.63
N ARG A 109 3.76 19.05 -5.23
CA ARG A 109 4.00 18.87 -6.67
C ARG A 109 2.73 18.96 -7.52
N ASN A 110 1.56 19.19 -6.91
CA ASN A 110 0.25 19.24 -7.58
C ASN A 110 -0.02 18.02 -8.46
N ILE A 111 0.31 16.81 -7.95
CA ILE A 111 0.12 15.58 -8.71
C ILE A 111 -1.36 15.24 -8.75
N ALA A 112 -1.92 15.26 -9.94
CA ALA A 112 -3.28 14.85 -10.23
C ALA A 112 -3.30 13.69 -11.21
N VAL A 113 -4.36 12.89 -11.12
CA VAL A 113 -4.63 11.76 -12.03
C VAL A 113 -5.82 12.14 -12.91
N THR A 114 -5.67 11.99 -14.21
CA THR A 114 -6.75 12.28 -15.16
C THR A 114 -7.72 11.11 -15.29
N PRO A 115 -8.95 11.33 -15.79
CA PRO A 115 -9.86 10.22 -16.06
C PRO A 115 -9.29 9.17 -17.00
N GLU A 116 -8.48 9.59 -17.98
CA GLU A 116 -7.82 8.69 -18.93
C GLU A 116 -6.79 7.80 -18.24
N GLU A 117 -6.00 8.35 -17.30
CA GLU A 117 -5.04 7.60 -16.51
C GLU A 117 -5.75 6.56 -15.61
N ILE A 118 -6.93 6.90 -15.06
CA ILE A 118 -7.75 5.94 -14.28
C ILE A 118 -8.24 4.79 -15.19
N GLU A 119 -8.68 5.10 -16.41
CA GLU A 119 -9.08 4.06 -17.36
C GLU A 119 -7.92 3.14 -17.74
N GLU A 120 -6.70 3.66 -17.82
CA GLU A 120 -5.50 2.84 -18.03
C GLU A 120 -5.20 1.93 -16.84
N GLU A 121 -5.39 2.42 -15.60
CA GLU A 121 -5.23 1.58 -14.41
C GLU A 121 -6.29 0.46 -14.37
N TYR A 122 -7.54 0.74 -14.74
CA TYR A 122 -8.55 -0.31 -14.87
C TYR A 122 -8.14 -1.39 -15.88
N LYS A 123 -7.56 -1.00 -17.03
CA LYS A 123 -7.06 -1.95 -18.03
C LYS A 123 -5.92 -2.80 -17.48
N LYS A 124 -4.94 -2.18 -16.80
CA LYS A 124 -3.81 -2.91 -16.19
C LYS A 124 -4.29 -3.94 -15.16
N ILE A 125 -5.26 -3.54 -14.31
CA ILE A 125 -5.85 -4.44 -13.31
C ILE A 125 -6.61 -5.59 -14.00
N ALA A 126 -7.37 -5.29 -15.03
CA ALA A 126 -8.12 -6.28 -15.81
C ALA A 126 -7.18 -7.31 -16.45
N ASP A 127 -6.15 -6.84 -17.14
CA ASP A 127 -5.14 -7.68 -17.82
C ASP A 127 -4.36 -8.52 -16.81
N GLY A 128 -3.97 -7.94 -15.67
CA GLY A 128 -3.21 -8.66 -14.63
C GLY A 128 -4.02 -9.74 -13.91
N ASN A 129 -5.34 -9.60 -13.85
CA ASN A 129 -6.22 -10.56 -13.18
C ASN A 129 -7.00 -11.46 -14.16
N GLY A 130 -6.88 -11.24 -15.46
CA GLY A 130 -7.63 -12.02 -16.48
C GLY A 130 -9.15 -11.80 -16.43
N ILE A 131 -9.59 -10.61 -16.03
CA ILE A 131 -11.00 -10.21 -15.95
C ILE A 131 -11.29 -9.05 -16.89
N THR A 132 -12.56 -8.71 -17.07
CA THR A 132 -12.95 -7.58 -17.93
C THR A 132 -12.80 -6.23 -17.23
N VAL A 133 -12.60 -5.16 -18.00
CA VAL A 133 -12.55 -3.78 -17.46
C VAL A 133 -13.85 -3.41 -16.76
N GLU A 134 -14.99 -3.91 -17.26
CA GLU A 134 -16.30 -3.71 -16.66
C GLU A 134 -16.41 -4.33 -15.26
N GLU A 135 -15.81 -5.50 -15.05
CA GLU A 135 -15.76 -6.15 -13.73
C GLU A 135 -14.88 -5.34 -12.78
N VAL A 136 -13.73 -4.83 -13.24
CA VAL A 136 -12.88 -3.93 -12.45
C VAL A 136 -13.66 -2.67 -12.06
N LYS A 137 -14.33 -2.02 -13.02
CA LYS A 137 -15.15 -0.81 -12.75
C LYS A 137 -16.26 -1.06 -11.73
N LYS A 138 -16.89 -2.23 -11.76
CA LYS A 138 -17.89 -2.61 -10.75
C LYS A 138 -17.28 -2.76 -9.38
N HIS A 139 -16.08 -3.33 -9.28
CA HIS A 139 -15.37 -3.46 -8.00
C HIS A 139 -15.02 -2.08 -7.39
N TYR A 140 -14.63 -1.13 -8.24
CA TYR A 140 -14.30 0.25 -7.86
C TYR A 140 -15.48 1.24 -8.00
N ALA A 141 -16.73 0.74 -8.08
CA ALA A 141 -17.92 1.60 -8.11
C ALA A 141 -18.18 2.32 -6.78
N ASP A 142 -17.75 1.71 -5.66
CA ASP A 142 -17.79 2.34 -4.35
C ASP A 142 -16.84 3.54 -4.30
N PRO A 143 -17.29 4.73 -3.81
CA PRO A 143 -16.46 5.93 -3.76
C PRO A 143 -15.13 5.76 -3.00
N ARG A 144 -15.14 5.01 -1.90
CA ARG A 144 -13.93 4.75 -1.10
C ARG A 144 -12.91 3.90 -1.87
N SER A 145 -13.38 2.81 -2.49
CA SER A 145 -12.53 1.95 -3.31
C SER A 145 -11.92 2.71 -4.47
N LYS A 146 -12.71 3.60 -5.10
CA LYS A 146 -12.23 4.47 -6.18
C LYS A 146 -11.19 5.49 -5.69
N GLU A 147 -11.39 6.06 -4.51
CA GLU A 147 -10.43 6.99 -3.89
C GLU A 147 -9.08 6.30 -3.62
N TYR A 148 -9.07 5.08 -3.09
CA TYR A 148 -7.85 4.30 -2.92
C TYR A 148 -7.10 4.06 -4.24
N LEU A 149 -7.82 3.75 -5.32
CA LEU A 149 -7.19 3.58 -6.64
C LEU A 149 -6.56 4.88 -7.14
N ILE A 150 -7.25 6.00 -6.96
CA ILE A 150 -6.75 7.32 -7.35
C ILE A 150 -5.50 7.68 -6.54
N ASP A 151 -5.49 7.42 -5.25
CA ASP A 151 -4.35 7.73 -4.39
C ASP A 151 -3.14 6.84 -4.71
N ASP A 152 -3.36 5.55 -4.98
CA ASP A 152 -2.30 4.65 -5.46
C ASP A 152 -1.72 5.12 -6.81
N ALA A 153 -2.57 5.54 -7.74
CA ALA A 153 -2.12 6.09 -9.02
C ALA A 153 -1.33 7.40 -8.87
N LYS A 154 -1.73 8.29 -7.93
CA LYS A 154 -0.94 9.50 -7.60
C LYS A 154 0.42 9.14 -7.03
N GLU A 155 0.47 8.18 -6.12
CA GLU A 155 1.71 7.71 -5.51
C GLU A 155 2.66 7.10 -6.54
N GLN A 156 2.16 6.24 -7.43
CA GLN A 156 2.95 5.70 -8.54
C GLN A 156 3.50 6.81 -9.45
N LYS A 157 2.68 7.81 -9.77
CA LYS A 157 3.06 8.97 -10.58
C LYS A 157 4.13 9.82 -9.88
N LEU A 158 4.01 10.01 -8.57
CA LEU A 158 5.01 10.68 -7.74
C LEU A 158 6.36 9.98 -7.83
N TYR A 159 6.42 8.68 -7.54
CA TYR A 159 7.68 7.94 -7.56
C TYR A 159 8.30 7.89 -8.95
N LYS A 160 7.48 7.70 -9.98
CA LYS A 160 7.96 7.75 -11.37
C LYS A 160 8.66 9.07 -11.67
N GLY A 161 8.01 10.20 -11.34
CA GLY A 161 8.59 11.53 -11.54
C GLY A 161 9.89 11.73 -10.77
N ILE A 162 9.93 11.34 -9.49
CA ILE A 162 11.14 11.46 -8.67
C ILE A 162 12.30 10.62 -9.25
N PHE A 163 12.04 9.39 -9.66
CA PHE A 163 13.10 8.51 -10.18
C PHE A 163 13.54 8.87 -11.60
N GLU A 164 12.76 9.62 -12.36
CA GLU A 164 13.17 10.21 -13.63
C GLU A 164 14.07 11.43 -13.43
N GLU A 165 13.84 12.23 -12.39
CA GLU A 165 14.66 13.40 -12.04
C GLU A 165 16.05 13.02 -11.49
N ILE A 166 16.21 11.83 -10.89
CA ILE A 166 17.46 11.38 -10.24
C ILE A 166 18.42 10.67 -11.25
N LYS A 167 17.95 10.38 -12.45
CA LYS A 167 18.79 9.79 -13.52
C LYS A 167 19.74 10.84 -14.10
#